data_4bfb3be838c79d42d03e47421c2c1fcc
#
_entry.id   4bfb3be838c79d42d03e47421c2c1fcc
#
_cell.length_a   1.000
_cell.length_b   1.000
_cell.length_c   1.000
_cell.angle_alpha   90.00
_cell.angle_beta   90.00
_cell.angle_gamma   90.00
#
_symmetry.space_group_name_H-M   'P 1'
#
loop_
_entity.id
_entity.type
_entity.pdbx_description
1 polymer ?
#
loop_
_entity_poly.entity_id
_entity_poly.type
_entity_poly.pdbx_seq_one_letter_code
_entity_poly.pdbx_strand_id
1 'polypeptide(L)'
;MFISLIGGFLPLLRELSQRALALLLSFSAGVLLGAVFFHMLPEIGKVLVDDTGLPILAGFLLIFVMERFVFVHACEERECDIHQMGIPAFLGISLHSLLDGIALGAGLILPQLGPVVLLAVLIHKMPDSISISSILLSAGWERRKVATLSLLFSLTTPVGALLAFLFLRELSENHIAVALGVSAGTFLAIATADILPQVHRIQERNPLTLLFLVLGLGVSWIGRALVH
;
A
#
# COMPACT_ATOMS: atom_id res chain seq x y z
N MET A 1 -12.40 3.62 4.43
CA MET A 1 -13.07 4.60 3.56
C MET A 1 -12.79 6.03 3.99
N PHE A 2 -13.25 6.53 5.15
CA PHE A 2 -13.07 7.94 5.54
C PHE A 2 -11.61 8.40 5.59
N ILE A 3 -10.71 7.62 6.18
CA ILE A 3 -9.27 7.94 6.23
C ILE A 3 -8.68 8.03 4.82
N SER A 4 -9.06 7.13 3.91
CA SER A 4 -8.61 7.17 2.51
C SER A 4 -9.13 8.42 1.78
N LEU A 5 -10.36 8.82 2.04
CA LEU A 5 -10.91 10.05 1.46
C LEU A 5 -10.14 11.28 1.97
N ILE A 6 -9.94 11.40 3.27
CA ILE A 6 -9.18 12.51 3.85
C ILE A 6 -7.78 12.57 3.23
N GLY A 7 -7.05 11.44 3.20
CA GLY A 7 -5.72 11.36 2.62
C GLY A 7 -5.71 11.69 1.13
N GLY A 8 -6.64 11.13 0.36
CA GLY A 8 -6.73 11.33 -1.08
C GLY A 8 -7.11 12.77 -1.50
N PHE A 9 -7.92 13.45 -0.69
CA PHE A 9 -8.32 14.83 -0.98
C PHE A 9 -7.31 15.86 -0.45
N LEU A 10 -6.44 15.52 0.49
CA LEU A 10 -5.47 16.45 1.07
C LEU A 10 -4.55 17.10 0.03
N PRO A 11 -3.92 16.35 -0.92
CA PRO A 11 -3.11 16.95 -1.99
C PRO A 11 -3.92 17.78 -2.98
N LEU A 12 -5.23 17.57 -3.07
CA LEU A 12 -6.12 18.35 -3.93
C LEU A 12 -6.43 19.74 -3.35
N LEU A 13 -6.39 19.88 -2.01
CA LEU A 13 -6.66 21.16 -1.36
C LEU A 13 -5.48 22.12 -1.44
N ARG A 14 -4.26 21.60 -1.45
CA ARG A 14 -3.03 22.39 -1.47
C ARG A 14 -1.97 21.68 -2.30
N GLU A 15 -1.23 22.43 -3.10
CA GLU A 15 -0.05 21.90 -3.78
C GLU A 15 1.04 21.56 -2.75
N LEU A 16 1.41 20.29 -2.72
CA LEU A 16 2.52 19.84 -1.88
C LEU A 16 3.83 20.24 -2.55
N SER A 17 4.73 20.87 -1.77
CA SER A 17 6.09 21.08 -2.25
C SER A 17 6.77 19.72 -2.48
N GLN A 18 7.74 19.66 -3.40
CA GLN A 18 8.52 18.44 -3.67
C GLN A 18 9.15 17.88 -2.39
N ARG A 19 9.60 18.76 -1.49
CA ARG A 19 10.13 18.37 -0.19
C ARG A 19 9.07 17.71 0.71
N ALA A 20 7.88 18.29 0.80
CA ALA A 20 6.79 17.73 1.59
C ALA A 20 6.34 16.38 1.02
N LEU A 21 6.26 16.26 -0.31
CA LEU A 21 5.96 15.00 -0.99
C LEU A 21 7.01 13.92 -0.66
N ALA A 22 8.30 14.22 -0.79
CA ALA A 22 9.37 13.27 -0.48
C ALA A 22 9.33 12.80 0.99
N LEU A 23 9.04 13.69 1.94
CA LEU A 23 8.92 13.33 3.35
C LEU A 23 7.72 12.43 3.61
N LEU A 24 6.56 12.73 3.01
CA LEU A 24 5.36 11.91 3.13
C LEU A 24 5.56 10.52 2.50
N LEU A 25 6.17 10.46 1.32
CA LEU A 25 6.51 9.20 0.67
C LEU A 25 7.49 8.37 1.51
N SER A 26 8.52 9.01 2.07
CA SER A 26 9.46 8.32 2.97
C SER A 26 8.77 7.76 4.21
N PHE A 27 7.88 8.53 4.83
CA PHE A 27 7.07 8.08 5.96
C PHE A 27 6.19 6.88 5.54
N SER A 28 5.51 6.97 4.38
CA SER A 28 4.67 5.90 3.84
C SER A 28 5.47 4.61 3.62
N ALA A 29 6.66 4.70 3.00
CA ALA A 29 7.53 3.54 2.81
C ALA A 29 7.91 2.91 4.15
N GLY A 30 8.24 3.72 5.16
CA GLY A 30 8.52 3.25 6.51
C GLY A 30 7.32 2.52 7.14
N VAL A 31 6.11 3.05 7.00
CA VAL A 31 4.88 2.41 7.51
C VAL A 31 4.63 1.08 6.81
N LEU A 32 4.74 1.02 5.47
CA LEU A 32 4.53 -0.21 4.70
C LEU A 32 5.56 -1.29 5.08
N LEU A 33 6.85 -0.95 5.12
CA LEU A 33 7.89 -1.87 5.56
C LEU A 33 7.65 -2.33 7.00
N GLY A 34 7.30 -1.42 7.89
CA GLY A 34 6.97 -1.74 9.27
C GLY A 34 5.75 -2.67 9.38
N ALA A 35 4.71 -2.46 8.58
CA ALA A 35 3.54 -3.35 8.53
C ALA A 35 3.95 -4.77 8.12
N VAL A 36 4.80 -4.92 7.10
CA VAL A 36 5.30 -6.23 6.68
C VAL A 36 6.11 -6.89 7.78
N PHE A 37 7.15 -6.23 8.29
CA PHE A 37 8.12 -6.88 9.18
C PHE A 37 7.63 -7.03 10.62
N PHE A 38 6.80 -6.11 11.10
CA PHE A 38 6.37 -6.12 12.51
C PHE A 38 4.99 -6.74 12.73
N HIS A 39 4.13 -6.78 11.71
CA HIS A 39 2.77 -7.32 11.85
C HIS A 39 2.55 -8.55 10.97
N MET A 40 2.70 -8.41 9.63
CA MET A 40 2.28 -9.45 8.70
C MET A 40 3.20 -10.68 8.76
N LEU A 41 4.51 -10.49 8.65
CA LEU A 41 5.47 -11.59 8.65
C LEU A 41 5.41 -12.47 9.91
N PRO A 42 5.33 -11.91 11.15
CA PRO A 42 5.14 -12.71 12.34
C PRO A 42 3.83 -13.55 12.35
N GLU A 43 2.73 -12.98 11.85
CA GLU A 43 1.44 -13.69 11.81
C GLU A 43 1.43 -14.80 10.76
N ILE A 44 1.97 -14.53 9.57
CA ILE A 44 2.12 -15.55 8.51
C ILE A 44 2.98 -16.72 9.03
N GLY A 45 4.10 -16.42 9.69
CA GLY A 45 5.03 -17.40 10.21
C GLY A 45 4.44 -18.32 11.29
N LYS A 46 3.39 -17.90 12.01
CA LYS A 46 2.68 -18.77 12.96
C LYS A 46 1.89 -19.88 12.26
N VAL A 47 1.43 -19.61 11.04
CA VAL A 47 0.55 -20.53 10.28
C VAL A 47 1.35 -21.28 9.21
N LEU A 48 2.19 -20.58 8.45
CA LEU A 48 2.99 -21.12 7.35
C LEU A 48 4.46 -21.25 7.78
N VAL A 49 4.75 -22.16 8.70
CA VAL A 49 6.06 -22.28 9.37
C VAL A 49 7.20 -22.44 8.35
N ASP A 50 7.05 -23.33 7.36
CA ASP A 50 8.10 -23.68 6.40
C ASP A 50 7.98 -22.92 5.07
N ASP A 51 6.79 -22.41 4.74
CA ASP A 51 6.46 -21.84 3.43
C ASP A 51 6.14 -20.34 3.47
N THR A 52 6.52 -19.63 4.52
CA THR A 52 6.22 -18.18 4.68
C THR A 52 6.72 -17.34 3.51
N GLY A 53 7.86 -17.67 2.95
CA GLY A 53 8.51 -16.90 1.88
C GLY A 53 7.79 -16.98 0.54
N LEU A 54 7.15 -18.10 0.23
CA LEU A 54 6.55 -18.34 -1.09
C LEU A 54 5.40 -17.37 -1.42
N PRO A 55 4.37 -17.18 -0.57
CA PRO A 55 3.32 -16.22 -0.85
C PRO A 55 3.81 -14.78 -0.87
N ILE A 56 4.80 -14.41 -0.04
CA ILE A 56 5.42 -13.09 -0.07
C ILE A 56 6.12 -12.85 -1.41
N LEU A 57 6.92 -13.81 -1.87
CA LEU A 57 7.58 -13.74 -3.17
C LEU A 57 6.54 -13.66 -4.31
N ALA A 58 5.46 -14.42 -4.23
CA ALA A 58 4.39 -14.38 -5.22
C ALA A 58 3.74 -12.99 -5.31
N GLY A 59 3.46 -12.35 -4.17
CA GLY A 59 2.93 -10.98 -4.13
C GLY A 59 3.89 -9.94 -4.66
N PHE A 60 5.18 -10.06 -4.32
CA PHE A 60 6.23 -9.19 -4.86
C PHE A 60 6.32 -9.31 -6.38
N LEU A 61 6.40 -10.54 -6.89
CA LEU A 61 6.47 -10.81 -8.32
C LEU A 61 5.20 -10.38 -9.05
N LEU A 62 4.03 -10.49 -8.43
CA LEU A 62 2.77 -10.04 -9.01
C LEU A 62 2.84 -8.55 -9.38
N ILE A 63 3.24 -7.69 -8.46
CA ILE A 63 3.40 -6.25 -8.72
C ILE A 63 4.49 -6.03 -9.75
N PHE A 64 5.67 -6.64 -9.58
CA PHE A 64 6.79 -6.51 -10.50
C PHE A 64 6.43 -6.89 -11.95
N VAL A 65 5.69 -8.00 -12.13
CA VAL A 65 5.22 -8.45 -13.45
C VAL A 65 4.15 -7.51 -14.00
N MET A 66 3.21 -7.07 -13.17
CA MET A 66 2.19 -6.11 -13.58
C MET A 66 2.84 -4.81 -14.09
N GLU A 67 3.79 -4.25 -13.36
CA GLU A 67 4.51 -3.05 -13.77
C GLU A 67 5.28 -3.26 -15.08
N ARG A 68 5.98 -4.38 -15.19
CA ARG A 68 6.85 -4.65 -16.33
C ARG A 68 6.10 -4.99 -17.62
N PHE A 69 5.01 -5.74 -17.53
CA PHE A 69 4.36 -6.32 -18.70
C PHE A 69 2.98 -5.74 -19.03
N VAL A 70 2.24 -5.28 -18.03
CA VAL A 70 0.90 -4.75 -18.28
C VAL A 70 0.97 -3.26 -18.64
N PHE A 71 1.92 -2.53 -18.04
CA PHE A 71 1.94 -1.08 -18.14
C PHE A 71 2.97 -0.52 -19.14
N VAL A 72 3.99 -1.28 -19.50
CA VAL A 72 5.00 -0.85 -20.50
C VAL A 72 4.43 -0.79 -21.93
N HIS A 73 3.36 -1.53 -22.22
CA HIS A 73 2.78 -1.60 -23.56
C HIS A 73 1.82 -0.45 -23.91
N ALA A 74 1.58 0.48 -23.00
CA ALA A 74 0.56 1.52 -23.21
C ALA A 74 1.05 2.77 -23.95
N CYS A 75 2.36 2.93 -24.20
CA CYS A 75 2.91 4.11 -24.88
C CYS A 75 4.08 3.77 -25.81
N GLU A 76 3.91 4.06 -27.10
CA GLU A 76 4.90 3.89 -28.17
C GLU A 76 5.74 5.16 -28.46
N GLU A 77 5.50 6.31 -27.80
CA GLU A 77 6.15 7.58 -28.08
C GLU A 77 6.92 8.18 -26.90
N ARG A 78 8.11 8.73 -27.22
CA ARG A 78 9.16 9.19 -26.28
C ARG A 78 8.81 10.36 -25.33
N GLU A 79 7.61 10.94 -25.41
CA GLU A 79 7.17 12.05 -24.54
C GLU A 79 6.28 11.61 -23.35
N CYS A 80 6.14 10.29 -23.13
CA CYS A 80 5.18 9.73 -22.18
C CYS A 80 5.72 9.42 -20.78
N ASP A 81 6.97 9.71 -20.46
CA ASP A 81 7.60 9.24 -19.19
C ASP A 81 6.86 9.67 -17.91
N ILE A 82 6.17 10.79 -17.93
CA ILE A 82 5.47 11.32 -16.74
C ILE A 82 4.04 10.78 -16.63
N HIS A 83 3.30 10.64 -17.75
CA HIS A 83 1.94 10.10 -17.74
C HIS A 83 1.88 8.60 -17.48
N GLN A 84 2.94 7.86 -17.78
CA GLN A 84 3.01 6.40 -17.63
C GLN A 84 2.99 5.94 -16.18
N MET A 85 3.54 6.70 -15.24
CA MET A 85 3.64 6.29 -13.84
C MET A 85 2.31 6.35 -13.06
N GLY A 86 1.34 7.16 -13.50
CA GLY A 86 0.11 7.39 -12.75
C GLY A 86 -0.85 6.19 -12.72
N ILE A 87 -1.06 5.52 -13.87
CA ILE A 87 -2.00 4.37 -13.96
C ILE A 87 -1.43 3.12 -13.29
N PRO A 88 -0.16 2.73 -13.54
CA PRO A 88 0.43 1.57 -12.85
C PRO A 88 0.40 1.72 -11.33
N ALA A 89 0.84 2.85 -10.82
CA ALA A 89 0.81 3.13 -9.38
C ALA A 89 -0.62 3.09 -8.83
N PHE A 90 -1.60 3.68 -9.55
CA PHE A 90 -3.01 3.62 -9.15
C PHE A 90 -3.52 2.18 -9.06
N LEU A 91 -3.27 1.38 -10.08
CA LEU A 91 -3.74 -0.01 -10.12
C LEU A 91 -3.01 -0.89 -9.09
N GLY A 92 -1.68 -0.73 -8.96
CA GLY A 92 -0.89 -1.46 -7.97
C GLY A 92 -1.34 -1.16 -6.53
N ILE A 93 -1.45 0.12 -6.16
CA ILE A 93 -1.91 0.53 -4.83
C ILE A 93 -3.40 0.18 -4.63
N SER A 94 -4.23 0.20 -5.69
CA SER A 94 -5.64 -0.22 -5.58
C SER A 94 -5.80 -1.72 -5.38
N LEU A 95 -5.01 -2.53 -6.08
CA LEU A 95 -4.97 -3.97 -5.87
C LEU A 95 -4.52 -4.29 -4.44
N HIS A 96 -3.44 -3.66 -4.01
CA HIS A 96 -2.97 -3.76 -2.63
C HIS A 96 -4.09 -3.38 -1.62
N SER A 97 -4.76 -2.27 -1.84
CA SER A 97 -5.88 -1.81 -1.02
C SER A 97 -7.08 -2.79 -1.01
N LEU A 98 -7.29 -3.52 -2.10
CA LEU A 98 -8.27 -4.61 -2.18
C LEU A 98 -7.84 -5.80 -1.31
N LEU A 99 -6.57 -6.18 -1.36
CA LEU A 99 -5.99 -7.23 -0.52
C LEU A 99 -6.04 -6.88 0.97
N ASP A 100 -5.81 -5.61 1.33
CA ASP A 100 -6.05 -5.12 2.70
C ASP A 100 -7.50 -5.34 3.13
N GLY A 101 -8.43 -5.05 2.24
CA GLY A 101 -9.84 -5.30 2.48
C GLY A 101 -10.13 -6.77 2.71
N ILE A 102 -9.55 -7.64 1.89
CA ILE A 102 -9.66 -9.10 2.05
C ILE A 102 -9.10 -9.53 3.42
N ALA A 103 -7.91 -9.04 3.79
CA ALA A 103 -7.31 -9.33 5.09
C ALA A 103 -8.18 -8.81 6.26
N LEU A 104 -8.79 -7.62 6.13
CA LEU A 104 -9.74 -7.09 7.12
C LEU A 104 -10.99 -7.97 7.24
N GLY A 105 -11.57 -8.39 6.11
CA GLY A 105 -12.73 -9.27 6.10
C GLY A 105 -12.42 -10.63 6.73
N ALA A 106 -11.24 -11.19 6.45
CA ALA A 106 -10.74 -12.40 7.10
C ALA A 106 -10.52 -12.20 8.61
N GLY A 107 -9.99 -11.05 9.03
CA GLY A 107 -9.82 -10.67 10.43
C GLY A 107 -11.15 -10.54 11.20
N LEU A 108 -12.26 -10.23 10.53
CA LEU A 108 -13.59 -10.27 11.15
C LEU A 108 -14.07 -11.70 11.43
N ILE A 109 -13.57 -12.67 10.68
CA ILE A 109 -13.86 -14.10 10.88
C ILE A 109 -12.96 -14.68 11.97
N LEU A 110 -11.73 -14.23 12.06
CA LEU A 110 -10.73 -14.66 13.05
C LEU A 110 -10.49 -13.53 14.07
N PRO A 111 -11.15 -13.56 15.24
CA PRO A 111 -11.12 -12.45 16.21
C PRO A 111 -9.72 -12.05 16.69
N GLN A 112 -8.76 -13.00 16.71
CA GLN A 112 -7.38 -12.73 17.15
C GLN A 112 -6.60 -11.87 16.15
N LEU A 113 -6.90 -11.99 14.84
CA LEU A 113 -6.20 -11.25 13.78
C LEU A 113 -6.87 -9.91 13.46
N GLY A 114 -8.17 -9.79 13.71
CA GLY A 114 -8.95 -8.61 13.33
C GLY A 114 -8.39 -7.27 13.82
N PRO A 115 -8.12 -7.09 15.12
CA PRO A 115 -7.59 -5.84 15.65
C PRO A 115 -6.21 -5.48 15.08
N VAL A 116 -5.33 -6.47 14.88
CA VAL A 116 -3.97 -6.27 14.34
C VAL A 116 -4.04 -5.79 12.91
N VAL A 117 -4.81 -6.49 12.07
CA VAL A 117 -4.98 -6.14 10.65
C VAL A 117 -5.69 -4.79 10.53
N LEU A 118 -6.72 -4.53 11.33
CA LEU A 118 -7.42 -3.25 11.32
C LEU A 118 -6.47 -2.09 11.66
N LEU A 119 -5.69 -2.22 12.73
CA LEU A 119 -4.76 -1.17 13.14
C LEU A 119 -3.68 -0.95 12.07
N ALA A 120 -3.11 -2.02 11.54
CA ALA A 120 -2.12 -1.94 10.46
C ALA A 120 -2.69 -1.20 9.24
N VAL A 121 -3.88 -1.60 8.76
CA VAL A 121 -4.54 -0.94 7.63
C VAL A 121 -4.84 0.54 7.93
N LEU A 122 -5.36 0.86 9.11
CA LEU A 122 -5.66 2.26 9.47
C LEU A 122 -4.43 3.15 9.45
N ILE A 123 -3.28 2.66 9.95
CA ILE A 123 -2.03 3.42 10.03
C ILE A 123 -1.49 3.78 8.64
N HIS A 124 -1.46 2.82 7.70
CA HIS A 124 -0.90 3.08 6.38
C HIS A 124 -1.90 3.63 5.35
N LYS A 125 -3.18 3.54 5.61
CA LYS A 125 -4.23 3.94 4.65
C LYS A 125 -4.25 5.42 4.29
N MET A 126 -3.94 6.29 5.24
CA MET A 126 -3.83 7.72 4.97
C MET A 126 -2.59 8.04 4.12
N PRO A 127 -1.37 7.57 4.46
CA PRO A 127 -0.19 7.67 3.60
C PRO A 127 -0.40 7.15 2.17
N ASP A 128 -1.01 5.97 2.00
CA ASP A 128 -1.29 5.39 0.67
C ASP A 128 -2.17 6.32 -0.19
N SER A 129 -3.21 6.84 0.43
CA SER A 129 -4.16 7.73 -0.23
C SER A 129 -3.53 9.07 -0.62
N ILE A 130 -2.66 9.62 0.24
CA ILE A 130 -1.85 10.81 -0.07
C ILE A 130 -0.90 10.51 -1.22
N SER A 131 -0.23 9.36 -1.18
CA SER A 131 0.74 8.96 -2.18
C SER A 131 0.09 8.84 -3.57
N ILE A 132 -1.01 8.11 -3.68
CA ILE A 132 -1.68 7.91 -4.97
C ILE A 132 -2.16 9.24 -5.59
N SER A 133 -2.79 10.10 -4.79
CA SER A 133 -3.25 11.40 -5.28
C SER A 133 -2.08 12.30 -5.66
N SER A 134 -0.99 12.28 -4.90
CA SER A 134 0.22 13.05 -5.20
C SER A 134 0.92 12.55 -6.46
N ILE A 135 1.00 11.24 -6.66
CA ILE A 135 1.56 10.63 -7.88
C ILE A 135 0.73 11.02 -9.10
N LEU A 136 -0.60 10.90 -9.04
CA LEU A 136 -1.48 11.27 -10.14
C LEU A 136 -1.38 12.76 -10.47
N LEU A 137 -1.34 13.64 -9.47
CA LEU A 137 -1.14 15.08 -9.69
C LEU A 137 0.23 15.39 -10.30
N SER A 138 1.30 14.74 -9.83
CA SER A 138 2.64 14.92 -10.37
C SER A 138 2.77 14.39 -11.81
N ALA A 139 1.97 13.41 -12.17
CA ALA A 139 1.81 12.89 -13.54
C ALA A 139 0.94 13.79 -14.42
N GLY A 140 0.55 14.98 -13.96
CA GLY A 140 -0.19 15.96 -14.77
C GLY A 140 -1.69 15.69 -14.91
N TRP A 141 -2.26 14.80 -14.10
CA TRP A 141 -3.68 14.50 -14.15
C TRP A 141 -4.52 15.66 -13.60
N GLU A 142 -5.66 15.92 -14.24
CA GLU A 142 -6.61 16.92 -13.79
C GLU A 142 -7.13 16.63 -12.38
N ARG A 143 -7.23 17.65 -11.54
CA ARG A 143 -7.71 17.53 -10.14
C ARG A 143 -9.07 16.80 -10.03
N ARG A 144 -9.98 17.02 -10.99
CA ARG A 144 -11.28 16.33 -11.01
C ARG A 144 -11.13 14.81 -11.21
N LYS A 145 -10.26 14.40 -12.13
CA LYS A 145 -9.98 12.98 -12.39
C LYS A 145 -9.31 12.35 -11.16
N VAL A 146 -8.34 13.05 -10.57
CA VAL A 146 -7.69 12.59 -9.33
C VAL A 146 -8.69 12.45 -8.20
N ALA A 147 -9.62 13.40 -8.02
CA ALA A 147 -10.69 13.29 -7.02
C ALA A 147 -11.58 12.06 -7.25
N THR A 148 -11.98 11.80 -8.49
CA THR A 148 -12.78 10.62 -8.85
C THR A 148 -12.01 9.32 -8.57
N LEU A 149 -10.74 9.25 -8.96
CA LEU A 149 -9.90 8.08 -8.70
C LEU A 149 -9.66 7.87 -7.21
N SER A 150 -9.45 8.94 -6.44
CA SER A 150 -9.33 8.86 -4.98
C SER A 150 -10.62 8.34 -4.31
N LEU A 151 -11.78 8.74 -4.83
CA LEU A 151 -13.06 8.20 -4.40
C LEU A 151 -13.16 6.70 -4.71
N LEU A 152 -12.85 6.28 -5.94
CA LEU A 152 -12.83 4.87 -6.35
C LEU A 152 -11.84 4.07 -5.50
N PHE A 153 -10.65 4.60 -5.30
CA PHE A 153 -9.64 4.00 -4.42
C PHE A 153 -10.15 3.81 -2.99
N SER A 154 -10.90 4.77 -2.44
CA SER A 154 -11.43 4.66 -1.09
C SER A 154 -12.43 3.51 -0.91
N LEU A 155 -13.04 3.03 -2.01
CA LEU A 155 -13.99 1.93 -2.02
C LEU A 155 -13.32 0.56 -2.15
N THR A 156 -12.06 0.48 -2.57
CA THR A 156 -11.37 -0.81 -2.79
C THR A 156 -11.27 -1.65 -1.52
N THR A 157 -10.92 -1.05 -0.38
CA THR A 157 -10.86 -1.77 0.91
C THR A 157 -12.23 -2.27 1.39
N PRO A 158 -13.30 -1.46 1.42
CA PRO A 158 -14.64 -1.95 1.73
C PRO A 158 -15.10 -3.07 0.78
N VAL A 159 -14.81 -2.95 -0.52
CA VAL A 159 -15.14 -4.00 -1.50
C VAL A 159 -14.37 -5.28 -1.20
N GLY A 160 -13.06 -5.20 -0.93
CA GLY A 160 -12.25 -6.35 -0.54
C GLY A 160 -12.78 -7.04 0.73
N ALA A 161 -13.15 -6.26 1.76
CA ALA A 161 -13.72 -6.80 2.99
C ALA A 161 -15.07 -7.48 2.76
N LEU A 162 -15.91 -6.90 1.91
CA LEU A 162 -17.19 -7.50 1.53
C LEU A 162 -17.00 -8.80 0.76
N LEU A 163 -16.07 -8.82 -0.21
CA LEU A 163 -15.74 -10.03 -0.96
C LEU A 163 -15.24 -11.13 -0.03
N ALA A 164 -14.34 -10.82 0.89
CA ALA A 164 -13.88 -11.77 1.89
C ALA A 164 -15.04 -12.29 2.73
N PHE A 165 -15.89 -11.42 3.26
CA PHE A 165 -17.02 -11.81 4.06
C PHE A 165 -18.04 -12.70 3.32
N LEU A 166 -18.28 -12.45 2.05
CA LEU A 166 -19.24 -13.21 1.24
C LEU A 166 -18.70 -14.56 0.76
N PHE A 167 -17.43 -14.58 0.35
CA PHE A 167 -16.87 -15.73 -0.36
C PHE A 167 -15.83 -16.51 0.43
N LEU A 168 -15.24 -15.92 1.48
CA LEU A 168 -14.11 -16.51 2.19
C LEU A 168 -14.45 -16.99 3.60
N ARG A 169 -15.73 -17.08 3.97
CA ARG A 169 -16.18 -17.53 5.30
C ARG A 169 -15.74 -18.95 5.65
N GLU A 170 -15.48 -19.78 4.65
CA GLU A 170 -15.07 -21.17 4.79
C GLU A 170 -13.56 -21.38 4.58
N LEU A 171 -12.78 -20.29 4.42
CA LEU A 171 -11.35 -20.42 4.22
C LEU A 171 -10.67 -20.84 5.52
N SER A 172 -9.76 -21.83 5.39
CA SER A 172 -8.87 -22.22 6.47
C SER A 172 -7.87 -21.11 6.80
N GLU A 173 -7.30 -21.13 7.99
CA GLU A 173 -6.25 -20.22 8.44
C GLU A 173 -5.08 -20.16 7.43
N ASN A 174 -4.75 -21.26 6.78
CA ASN A 174 -3.71 -21.33 5.74
C ASN A 174 -4.03 -20.45 4.54
N HIS A 175 -5.26 -20.45 4.05
CA HIS A 175 -5.64 -19.58 2.92
C HIS A 175 -5.55 -18.10 3.29
N ILE A 176 -5.92 -17.76 4.52
CA ILE A 176 -5.83 -16.39 5.03
C ILE A 176 -4.35 -15.98 5.17
N ALA A 177 -3.51 -16.87 5.70
CA ALA A 177 -2.08 -16.62 5.81
C ALA A 177 -1.41 -16.47 4.43
N VAL A 178 -1.81 -17.25 3.43
CA VAL A 178 -1.35 -17.09 2.04
C VAL A 178 -1.79 -15.72 1.48
N ALA A 179 -3.04 -15.32 1.64
CA ALA A 179 -3.53 -14.03 1.19
C ALA A 179 -2.79 -12.87 1.88
N LEU A 180 -2.53 -12.98 3.19
CA LEU A 180 -1.74 -12.04 3.95
C LEU A 180 -0.29 -11.99 3.45
N GLY A 181 0.29 -13.14 3.10
CA GLY A 181 1.64 -13.23 2.52
C GLY A 181 1.73 -12.55 1.16
N VAL A 182 0.76 -12.78 0.28
CA VAL A 182 0.69 -12.07 -1.01
C VAL A 182 0.56 -10.56 -0.77
N SER A 183 -0.27 -10.11 0.16
CA SER A 183 -0.38 -8.70 0.52
C SER A 183 0.95 -8.13 1.05
N ALA A 184 1.66 -8.86 1.91
CA ALA A 184 2.98 -8.45 2.40
C ALA A 184 3.99 -8.29 1.25
N GLY A 185 3.96 -9.20 0.27
CA GLY A 185 4.79 -9.12 -0.93
C GLY A 185 4.50 -7.89 -1.79
N THR A 186 3.22 -7.54 -1.96
CA THR A 186 2.83 -6.31 -2.68
C THR A 186 3.31 -5.06 -1.96
N PHE A 187 3.24 -5.02 -0.62
CA PHE A 187 3.79 -3.93 0.20
C PHE A 187 5.29 -3.76 0.01
N LEU A 188 6.03 -4.87 0.03
CA LEU A 188 7.48 -4.85 -0.22
C LEU A 188 7.80 -4.28 -1.60
N ALA A 189 7.11 -4.73 -2.65
CA ALA A 189 7.31 -4.25 -4.01
C ALA A 189 7.06 -2.74 -4.09
N ILE A 190 5.89 -2.27 -3.64
CA ILE A 190 5.51 -0.85 -3.67
C ILE A 190 6.49 0.01 -2.87
N ALA A 191 6.86 -0.41 -1.65
CA ALA A 191 7.77 0.36 -0.83
C ALA A 191 9.18 0.46 -1.45
N THR A 192 9.71 -0.65 -1.99
CA THR A 192 11.11 -0.74 -2.43
C THR A 192 11.31 -0.41 -3.90
N ALA A 193 10.37 -0.78 -4.78
CA ALA A 193 10.50 -0.55 -6.22
C ALA A 193 9.90 0.79 -6.67
N ASP A 194 8.84 1.29 -6.01
CA ASP A 194 8.17 2.52 -6.41
C ASP A 194 8.53 3.70 -5.50
N ILE A 195 8.19 3.59 -4.19
CA ILE A 195 8.23 4.76 -3.31
C ILE A 195 9.67 5.18 -3.01
N LEU A 196 10.54 4.28 -2.57
CA LEU A 196 11.91 4.64 -2.21
C LEU A 196 12.72 5.20 -3.38
N PRO A 197 12.68 4.64 -4.61
CA PRO A 197 13.33 5.25 -5.76
C PRO A 197 12.79 6.63 -6.09
N GLN A 198 11.47 6.86 -5.96
CA GLN A 198 10.87 8.18 -6.18
C GLN A 198 11.36 9.20 -5.14
N VAL A 199 11.46 8.82 -3.86
CA VAL A 199 12.04 9.67 -2.81
C VAL A 199 13.47 10.07 -3.16
N HIS A 200 14.30 9.12 -3.60
CA HIS A 200 15.67 9.41 -4.00
C HIS A 200 15.75 10.36 -5.21
N ARG A 201 14.88 10.21 -6.20
CA ARG A 201 14.82 11.12 -7.35
C ARG A 201 14.45 12.55 -6.95
N ILE A 202 13.55 12.72 -5.97
CA ILE A 202 13.10 14.04 -5.51
C ILE A 202 14.13 14.70 -4.60
N GLN A 203 14.79 13.95 -3.72
CA GLN A 203 15.65 14.45 -2.63
C GLN A 203 16.82 13.52 -2.34
N GLU A 204 17.81 13.43 -3.24
CA GLU A 204 18.93 12.46 -3.19
C GLU A 204 19.74 12.43 -1.87
N ARG A 205 19.83 13.53 -1.14
CA ARG A 205 20.70 13.64 0.05
C ARG A 205 20.07 14.37 1.23
N ASN A 206 18.76 14.33 1.36
CA ASN A 206 18.11 14.99 2.50
C ASN A 206 18.01 14.02 3.69
N PRO A 207 18.70 14.24 4.80
CA PRO A 207 18.65 13.35 5.97
C PRO A 207 17.26 13.25 6.59
N LEU A 208 16.38 14.24 6.35
CA LEU A 208 15.01 14.20 6.82
C LEU A 208 14.19 13.09 6.17
N THR A 209 14.50 12.66 4.94
CA THR A 209 13.82 11.52 4.32
C THR A 209 14.09 10.24 5.10
N LEU A 210 15.34 10.01 5.53
CA LEU A 210 15.68 8.88 6.38
C LEU A 210 14.97 8.98 7.76
N LEU A 211 14.94 10.16 8.34
CA LEU A 211 14.22 10.37 9.61
C LEU A 211 12.74 10.02 9.48
N PHE A 212 12.07 10.47 8.41
CA PHE A 212 10.66 10.18 8.17
C PHE A 212 10.40 8.71 7.87
N LEU A 213 11.31 8.01 7.17
CA LEU A 213 11.27 6.56 7.01
C LEU A 213 11.31 5.85 8.37
N VAL A 214 12.25 6.23 9.23
CA VAL A 214 12.40 5.66 10.57
C VAL A 214 11.19 5.98 11.44
N LEU A 215 10.62 7.17 11.33
CA LEU A 215 9.37 7.53 12.03
C LEU A 215 8.20 6.63 11.55
N GLY A 216 8.09 6.37 10.25
CA GLY A 216 7.08 5.44 9.72
C GLY A 216 7.25 4.01 10.26
N LEU A 217 8.48 3.49 10.28
CA LEU A 217 8.81 2.22 10.93
C LEU A 217 8.44 2.23 12.42
N GLY A 218 8.78 3.32 13.13
CA GLY A 218 8.46 3.49 14.55
C GLY A 218 6.98 3.48 14.84
N VAL A 219 6.16 4.15 14.02
CA VAL A 219 4.69 4.12 14.15
C VAL A 219 4.15 2.71 14.00
N SER A 220 4.62 1.95 13.00
CA SER A 220 4.23 0.54 12.84
C SER A 220 4.68 -0.31 14.03
N TRP A 221 5.89 -0.10 14.54
CA TRP A 221 6.40 -0.83 15.71
C TRP A 221 5.58 -0.56 16.97
N ILE A 222 5.22 0.71 17.22
CA ILE A 222 4.35 1.10 18.35
C ILE A 222 2.96 0.46 18.17
N GLY A 223 2.41 0.46 16.95
CA GLY A 223 1.16 -0.19 16.65
C GLY A 223 1.15 -1.67 17.07
N ARG A 224 2.25 -2.40 16.81
CA ARG A 224 2.42 -3.77 17.30
C ARG A 224 2.37 -3.86 18.82
N ALA A 225 3.10 -2.96 19.51
CA ALA A 225 3.19 -2.98 20.97
C ALA A 225 1.86 -2.66 21.68
N LEU A 226 0.91 -2.03 20.98
CA LEU A 226 -0.43 -1.74 21.52
C LEU A 226 -1.43 -2.90 21.35
N VAL A 227 -1.11 -3.90 20.51
CA VAL A 227 -1.99 -5.02 20.18
C VAL A 227 -1.55 -6.32 20.89
N HIS A 228 -0.29 -6.38 21.30
CA HIS A 228 0.30 -7.48 22.10
C HIS A 228 0.57 -7.03 23.53
#